data_b130d2c5232a64d5b22cce898042b8e0
#
_entry.id   b130d2c5232a64d5b22cce898042b8e0
#
_cell.length_a   1.000
_cell.length_b   1.000
_cell.length_c   1.000
_cell.angle_alpha   90.00
_cell.angle_beta   90.00
_cell.angle_gamma   90.00
#
_symmetry.space_group_name_H-M   'P 1'
#
loop_
_entity.id
_entity.type
_entity.pdbx_description
1 polymer ?
#
loop_
_entity_poly.entity_id
_entity_poly.type
_entity_poly.pdbx_seq_one_letter_code
_entity_poly.pdbx_strand_id
1 'polypeptide(L)'
;MSQPVGRIRGRDFAIGITAASALWTVAFSRKQRFWETMAAGVGSLGAFALYANPELRKTRFRPRDIAVGLGTAAGLYGVFQVGDRVARRVVPGGAADIEDIYLRRRLADRRFIALALALLIAPGEELFWRGLVNGYLAQELGPVRGNALGATLYGAVHLVTRNFTLFGAAGMAGAAWSLQWLFEGRMASQVVSHVAWDVWIFLVQPTMELPPAT
;
A
#
# COMPACT_ATOMS: atom_id res chain seq x y z
N MET A 1 22.38 4.65 4.29
CA MET A 1 22.44 4.16 2.88
C MET A 1 21.61 5.12 2.04
N SER A 2 22.10 5.58 0.89
CA SER A 2 21.36 6.48 -0.01
C SER A 2 20.24 5.67 -0.69
N GLN A 3 19.01 6.17 -0.61
CA GLN A 3 17.88 5.62 -1.35
C GLN A 3 18.16 5.74 -2.87
N PRO A 4 17.73 4.77 -3.70
CA PRO A 4 17.89 4.84 -5.15
C PRO A 4 16.92 5.87 -5.73
N VAL A 5 17.24 7.15 -5.59
CA VAL A 5 16.40 8.23 -6.06
C VAL A 5 17.16 9.05 -7.10
N GLY A 6 16.76 8.90 -8.37
CA GLY A 6 17.08 9.87 -9.42
C GLY A 6 16.34 11.19 -9.15
N ARG A 7 16.75 12.28 -9.81
CA ARG A 7 16.06 13.56 -9.67
C ARG A 7 14.65 13.47 -10.25
N ILE A 8 13.65 13.38 -9.36
CA ILE A 8 12.22 13.36 -9.71
C ILE A 8 11.75 14.79 -9.93
N ARG A 9 11.00 15.02 -11.00
CA ARG A 9 10.47 16.36 -11.32
C ARG A 9 9.18 16.62 -10.57
N GLY A 10 8.97 17.84 -10.06
CA GLY A 10 7.72 18.23 -9.37
C GLY A 10 6.46 18.03 -10.20
N ARG A 11 6.56 18.17 -11.55
CA ARG A 11 5.47 17.86 -12.47
C ARG A 11 5.06 16.38 -12.40
N ASP A 12 6.02 15.48 -12.38
CA ASP A 12 5.75 14.04 -12.37
C ASP A 12 5.13 13.62 -11.02
N PHE A 13 5.58 14.21 -9.93
CA PHE A 13 4.93 14.08 -8.61
C PHE A 13 3.48 14.56 -8.63
N ALA A 14 3.21 15.77 -9.16
CA ALA A 14 1.87 16.33 -9.22
C ALA A 14 0.91 15.49 -10.08
N ILE A 15 1.36 15.03 -11.26
CA ILE A 15 0.61 14.11 -12.12
C ILE A 15 0.32 12.81 -11.36
N GLY A 16 1.32 12.23 -10.71
CA GLY A 16 1.16 10.98 -9.96
C GLY A 16 0.13 11.08 -8.84
N ILE A 17 0.21 12.10 -8.00
CA ILE A 17 -0.72 12.31 -6.88
C ILE A 17 -2.15 12.54 -7.39
N THR A 18 -2.32 13.34 -8.45
CA THR A 18 -3.63 13.57 -9.07
C THR A 18 -4.21 12.26 -9.61
N ALA A 19 -3.41 11.48 -10.35
CA ALA A 19 -3.83 10.18 -10.89
C ALA A 19 -4.17 9.17 -9.78
N ALA A 20 -3.38 9.12 -8.70
CA ALA A 20 -3.67 8.26 -7.55
C ALA A 20 -4.98 8.65 -6.88
N SER A 21 -5.21 9.94 -6.61
CA SER A 21 -6.46 10.42 -6.02
C SER A 21 -7.69 10.08 -6.87
N ALA A 22 -7.58 10.24 -8.18
CA ALA A 22 -8.63 9.85 -9.12
C ALA A 22 -8.86 8.33 -9.13
N LEU A 23 -7.78 7.53 -9.14
CA LEU A 23 -7.86 6.07 -9.13
C LEU A 23 -8.57 5.56 -7.88
N TRP A 24 -8.15 6.00 -6.68
CA TRP A 24 -8.80 5.59 -5.42
C TRP A 24 -10.28 5.96 -5.42
N THR A 25 -10.61 7.18 -5.85
CA THR A 25 -12.02 7.62 -5.96
C THR A 25 -12.81 6.69 -6.89
N VAL A 26 -12.29 6.37 -8.07
CA VAL A 26 -12.98 5.51 -9.04
C VAL A 26 -13.07 4.06 -8.54
N ALA A 27 -11.98 3.49 -8.01
CA ALA A 27 -11.96 2.11 -7.56
C ALA A 27 -12.92 1.86 -6.40
N PHE A 28 -12.95 2.77 -5.43
CA PHE A 28 -13.83 2.63 -4.28
C PHE A 28 -15.30 2.99 -4.56
N SER A 29 -15.57 3.80 -5.60
CA SER A 29 -16.95 4.07 -6.04
C SER A 29 -17.52 2.93 -6.92
N ARG A 30 -16.69 2.22 -7.67
CA ARG A 30 -17.08 1.11 -8.55
C ARG A 30 -16.88 -0.25 -7.88
N LYS A 31 -17.61 -0.53 -6.81
CA LYS A 31 -17.41 -1.72 -5.96
C LYS A 31 -17.26 -3.03 -6.76
N GLN A 32 -18.11 -3.29 -7.77
CA GLN A 32 -18.10 -4.54 -8.54
C GLN A 32 -16.85 -4.78 -9.40
N ARG A 33 -16.13 -3.72 -9.77
CA ARG A 33 -14.87 -3.79 -10.55
C ARG A 33 -13.67 -3.30 -9.77
N PHE A 34 -13.74 -3.42 -8.44
CA PHE A 34 -12.70 -2.91 -7.56
C PHE A 34 -11.32 -3.51 -7.89
N TRP A 35 -11.23 -4.82 -8.00
CA TRP A 35 -9.96 -5.52 -8.19
C TRP A 35 -9.33 -5.24 -9.53
N GLU A 36 -10.12 -5.26 -10.62
CA GLU A 36 -9.63 -4.94 -11.96
C GLU A 36 -9.17 -3.48 -12.05
N THR A 37 -9.94 -2.57 -11.44
CA THR A 37 -9.61 -1.14 -11.42
C THR A 37 -8.34 -0.89 -10.62
N MET A 38 -8.20 -1.49 -9.43
CA MET A 38 -6.99 -1.37 -8.64
C MET A 38 -5.78 -1.99 -9.34
N ALA A 39 -5.90 -3.21 -9.86
CA ALA A 39 -4.79 -3.89 -10.53
C ALA A 39 -4.29 -3.10 -11.75
N ALA A 40 -5.19 -2.66 -12.63
CA ALA A 40 -4.82 -1.88 -13.80
C ALA A 40 -4.29 -0.49 -13.44
N GLY A 41 -4.97 0.21 -12.52
CA GLY A 41 -4.62 1.57 -12.15
C GLY A 41 -3.32 1.64 -11.36
N VAL A 42 -3.16 0.79 -10.32
CA VAL A 42 -1.94 0.77 -9.51
C VAL A 42 -0.75 0.23 -10.31
N GLY A 43 -0.97 -0.78 -11.15
CA GLY A 43 0.06 -1.23 -12.10
C GLY A 43 0.53 -0.11 -13.02
N SER A 44 -0.40 0.74 -13.51
CA SER A 44 -0.07 1.92 -14.32
C SER A 44 0.69 2.99 -13.52
N LEU A 45 0.32 3.23 -12.26
CA LEU A 45 1.06 4.14 -11.37
C LEU A 45 2.48 3.62 -11.10
N GLY A 46 2.64 2.32 -10.90
CA GLY A 46 3.96 1.69 -10.76
C GLY A 46 4.82 1.84 -12.01
N ALA A 47 4.25 1.61 -13.19
CA ALA A 47 4.92 1.83 -14.47
C ALA A 47 5.31 3.31 -14.66
N PHE A 48 4.43 4.24 -14.30
CA PHE A 48 4.72 5.67 -14.31
C PHE A 48 5.85 6.02 -13.33
N ALA A 49 5.88 5.41 -12.14
CA ALA A 49 6.97 5.60 -11.19
C ALA A 49 8.32 5.14 -11.75
N LEU A 50 8.36 4.01 -12.46
CA LEU A 50 9.56 3.53 -13.17
C LEU A 50 10.00 4.47 -14.30
N TYR A 51 9.07 5.18 -14.92
CA TYR A 51 9.37 6.22 -15.91
C TYR A 51 9.94 7.48 -15.23
N ALA A 52 9.28 7.97 -14.20
CA ALA A 52 9.65 9.20 -13.50
C ALA A 52 10.92 9.06 -12.63
N ASN A 53 11.21 7.85 -12.14
CA ASN A 53 12.41 7.51 -11.38
C ASN A 53 13.10 6.26 -11.96
N PRO A 54 13.91 6.38 -13.02
CA PRO A 54 14.56 5.24 -13.66
C PRO A 54 15.53 4.44 -12.77
N GLU A 55 16.00 5.02 -11.64
CA GLU A 55 16.86 4.31 -10.69
C GLU A 55 16.17 3.10 -10.06
N LEU A 56 14.83 3.12 -9.97
CA LEU A 56 14.05 1.99 -9.48
C LEU A 56 14.21 0.73 -10.35
N ARG A 57 14.51 0.87 -11.65
CA ARG A 57 14.78 -0.26 -12.56
C ARG A 57 16.08 -0.99 -12.24
N LYS A 58 16.98 -0.37 -11.48
CA LYS A 58 18.26 -0.96 -11.06
C LYS A 58 18.12 -1.80 -9.79
N THR A 59 16.91 -1.93 -9.27
CA THR A 59 16.63 -2.74 -8.09
C THR A 59 17.08 -4.17 -8.32
N ARG A 60 17.98 -4.67 -7.44
CA ARG A 60 18.43 -6.05 -7.43
C ARG A 60 17.89 -6.75 -6.20
N PHE A 61 17.33 -7.92 -6.43
CA PHE A 61 16.87 -8.79 -5.36
C PHE A 61 18.07 -9.46 -4.64
N ARG A 62 17.98 -9.56 -3.33
CA ARG A 62 18.98 -10.26 -2.48
C ARG A 62 18.23 -11.16 -1.49
N PRO A 63 18.81 -12.30 -1.08
CA PRO A 63 18.15 -13.20 -0.10
C PRO A 63 17.75 -12.51 1.21
N ARG A 64 18.55 -11.53 1.66
CA ARG A 64 18.23 -10.70 2.83
C ARG A 64 16.90 -9.93 2.68
N ASP A 65 16.50 -9.55 1.46
CA ASP A 65 15.27 -8.81 1.22
C ASP A 65 14.03 -9.64 1.57
N ILE A 66 14.12 -10.97 1.42
CA ILE A 66 13.07 -11.90 1.88
C ILE A 66 12.95 -11.84 3.39
N ALA A 67 14.05 -12.01 4.12
CA ALA A 67 14.03 -12.04 5.58
C ALA A 67 13.50 -10.73 6.17
N VAL A 68 14.00 -9.58 5.66
CA VAL A 68 13.54 -8.24 6.09
C VAL A 68 12.07 -8.03 5.73
N GLY A 69 11.68 -8.34 4.49
CA GLY A 69 10.31 -8.18 4.03
C GLY A 69 9.32 -9.03 4.84
N LEU A 70 9.62 -10.31 5.03
CA LEU A 70 8.76 -11.20 5.83
C LEU A 70 8.71 -10.79 7.30
N GLY A 71 9.83 -10.35 7.88
CA GLY A 71 9.88 -9.85 9.25
C GLY A 71 9.01 -8.60 9.43
N THR A 72 9.08 -7.65 8.48
CA THR A 72 8.21 -6.46 8.48
C THR A 72 6.74 -6.84 8.31
N ALA A 73 6.41 -7.74 7.37
CA ALA A 73 5.05 -8.22 7.16
C ALA A 73 4.47 -8.87 8.42
N ALA A 74 5.24 -9.73 9.09
CA ALA A 74 4.83 -10.39 10.33
C ALA A 74 4.61 -9.38 11.48
N GLY A 75 5.52 -8.40 11.63
CA GLY A 75 5.36 -7.33 12.60
C GLY A 75 4.12 -6.48 12.35
N LEU A 76 3.91 -6.09 11.09
CA LEU A 76 2.73 -5.33 10.69
C LEU A 76 1.44 -6.12 10.90
N TYR A 77 1.43 -7.43 10.58
CA TYR A 77 0.30 -8.31 10.88
C TYR A 77 -0.04 -8.32 12.37
N GLY A 78 0.97 -8.41 13.25
CA GLY A 78 0.77 -8.30 14.69
C GLY A 78 0.15 -6.97 15.11
N VAL A 79 0.63 -5.85 14.55
CA VAL A 79 0.05 -4.51 14.78
C VAL A 79 -1.42 -4.47 14.36
N PHE A 80 -1.76 -5.05 13.21
CA PHE A 80 -3.14 -5.09 12.72
C PHE A 80 -4.06 -5.97 13.57
N GLN A 81 -3.56 -7.06 14.16
CA GLN A 81 -4.32 -7.87 15.10
C GLN A 81 -4.74 -7.06 16.35
N VAL A 82 -3.85 -6.19 16.82
CA VAL A 82 -4.18 -5.28 17.92
C VAL A 82 -5.09 -4.15 17.45
N GLY A 83 -4.76 -3.53 16.32
CA GLY A 83 -5.52 -2.43 15.72
C GLY A 83 -6.98 -2.80 15.43
N ASP A 84 -7.23 -4.01 14.91
CA ASP A 84 -8.58 -4.53 14.69
C ASP A 84 -9.38 -4.62 16.00
N ARG A 85 -8.79 -5.18 17.06
CA ARG A 85 -9.46 -5.26 18.37
C ARG A 85 -9.78 -3.89 18.96
N VAL A 86 -8.87 -2.92 18.76
CA VAL A 86 -9.08 -1.54 19.20
C VAL A 86 -10.18 -0.87 18.38
N ALA A 87 -10.10 -0.98 17.04
CA ALA A 87 -11.06 -0.35 16.14
C ALA A 87 -12.49 -0.82 16.42
N ARG A 88 -12.69 -2.12 16.63
CA ARG A 88 -14.01 -2.68 17.00
C ARG A 88 -14.59 -2.14 18.29
N ARG A 89 -13.75 -1.70 19.23
CA ARG A 89 -14.18 -1.22 20.55
C ARG A 89 -14.31 0.29 20.63
N VAL A 90 -13.48 1.02 19.89
CA VAL A 90 -13.27 2.47 20.08
C VAL A 90 -13.80 3.28 18.91
N VAL A 91 -13.74 2.74 17.68
CA VAL A 91 -14.20 3.46 16.49
C VAL A 91 -15.71 3.20 16.30
N PRO A 92 -16.55 4.25 16.30
CA PRO A 92 -17.96 4.09 15.97
C PRO A 92 -18.12 3.47 14.57
N GLY A 93 -18.79 2.31 14.49
CA GLY A 93 -18.94 1.57 13.23
C GLY A 93 -17.72 0.73 12.82
N GLY A 94 -16.64 0.70 13.61
CA GLY A 94 -15.38 0.04 13.24
C GLY A 94 -15.50 -1.43 12.86
N ALA A 95 -16.41 -2.17 13.49
CA ALA A 95 -16.68 -3.57 13.11
C ALA A 95 -17.27 -3.68 11.69
N ALA A 96 -18.24 -2.81 11.35
CA ALA A 96 -18.84 -2.77 10.02
C ALA A 96 -17.84 -2.27 8.95
N ASP A 97 -17.02 -1.30 9.32
CA ASP A 97 -15.92 -0.81 8.47
C ASP A 97 -14.95 -1.93 8.08
N ILE A 98 -14.55 -2.76 9.07
CA ILE A 98 -13.65 -3.90 8.83
C ILE A 98 -14.34 -4.95 7.96
N GLU A 99 -15.62 -5.22 8.21
CA GLU A 99 -16.41 -6.15 7.39
C GLU A 99 -16.49 -5.69 5.92
N ASP A 100 -16.76 -4.39 5.65
CA ASP A 100 -16.80 -3.85 4.27
C ASP A 100 -15.45 -4.05 3.54
N ILE A 101 -14.32 -3.93 4.25
CA ILE A 101 -13.00 -4.21 3.67
C ILE A 101 -12.89 -5.67 3.23
N TYR A 102 -13.23 -6.61 4.10
CA TYR A 102 -13.11 -8.05 3.80
C TYR A 102 -14.18 -8.57 2.85
N LEU A 103 -15.37 -7.96 2.77
CA LEU A 103 -16.39 -8.30 1.79
C LEU A 103 -15.91 -8.13 0.33
N ARG A 104 -14.90 -7.28 0.08
CA ARG A 104 -14.29 -7.15 -1.25
C ARG A 104 -13.67 -8.44 -1.75
N ARG A 105 -13.33 -9.39 -0.87
CA ARG A 105 -12.86 -10.74 -1.25
C ARG A 105 -13.88 -11.53 -2.07
N ARG A 106 -15.16 -11.18 -1.98
CA ARG A 106 -16.26 -11.83 -2.71
C ARG A 106 -16.49 -11.26 -4.12
N LEU A 107 -15.80 -10.17 -4.46
CA LEU A 107 -16.00 -9.45 -5.72
C LEU A 107 -15.22 -10.05 -6.89
N ALA A 108 -14.29 -10.96 -6.63
CA ALA A 108 -13.51 -11.63 -7.68
C ALA A 108 -13.02 -13.02 -7.21
N ASP A 109 -12.54 -13.81 -8.16
CA ASP A 109 -11.92 -15.10 -7.86
C ASP A 109 -10.68 -14.94 -6.97
N ARG A 110 -10.52 -15.84 -6.00
CA ARG A 110 -9.43 -15.78 -5.03
C ARG A 110 -8.04 -15.82 -5.67
N ARG A 111 -7.88 -16.58 -6.77
CA ARG A 111 -6.60 -16.66 -7.50
C ARG A 111 -6.30 -15.37 -8.22
N PHE A 112 -7.34 -14.76 -8.83
CA PHE A 112 -7.20 -13.45 -9.46
C PHE A 112 -6.79 -12.39 -8.42
N ILE A 113 -7.43 -12.36 -7.26
CA ILE A 113 -7.06 -11.43 -6.17
C ILE A 113 -5.60 -11.65 -5.75
N ALA A 114 -5.18 -12.91 -5.52
CA ALA A 114 -3.81 -13.22 -5.15
C ALA A 114 -2.79 -12.74 -6.19
N LEU A 115 -3.04 -12.99 -7.47
CA LEU A 115 -2.17 -12.54 -8.56
C LEU A 115 -2.17 -11.02 -8.71
N ALA A 116 -3.32 -10.38 -8.58
CA ALA A 116 -3.44 -8.93 -8.64
C ALA A 116 -2.64 -8.27 -7.50
N LEU A 117 -2.79 -8.77 -6.27
CA LEU A 117 -2.02 -8.28 -5.11
C LEU A 117 -0.52 -8.51 -5.28
N ALA A 118 -0.12 -9.73 -5.66
CA ALA A 118 1.29 -10.10 -5.69
C ALA A 118 2.08 -9.48 -6.86
N LEU A 119 1.45 -9.30 -8.03
CA LEU A 119 2.14 -8.91 -9.26
C LEU A 119 1.91 -7.46 -9.68
N LEU A 120 0.80 -6.84 -9.28
CA LEU A 120 0.41 -5.52 -9.76
C LEU A 120 0.18 -4.52 -8.62
N ILE A 121 -0.67 -4.85 -7.63
CA ILE A 121 -1.09 -3.88 -6.62
C ILE A 121 0.05 -3.59 -5.65
N ALA A 122 0.51 -4.57 -4.87
CA ALA A 122 1.55 -4.31 -3.89
C ALA A 122 2.88 -3.84 -4.51
N PRO A 123 3.40 -4.43 -5.61
CA PRO A 123 4.58 -3.89 -6.28
C PRO A 123 4.36 -2.49 -6.85
N GLY A 124 3.22 -2.24 -7.46
CA GLY A 124 2.88 -0.93 -8.05
C GLY A 124 2.75 0.15 -6.98
N GLU A 125 2.13 -0.16 -5.83
CA GLU A 125 2.05 0.76 -4.70
C GLU A 125 3.44 1.10 -4.14
N GLU A 126 4.31 0.13 -3.96
CA GLU A 126 5.66 0.41 -3.45
C GLU A 126 6.48 1.25 -4.43
N LEU A 127 6.44 0.92 -5.72
CA LEU A 127 7.11 1.72 -6.75
C LEU A 127 6.58 3.16 -6.78
N PHE A 128 5.26 3.33 -6.67
CA PHE A 128 4.64 4.64 -6.70
C PHE A 128 4.86 5.40 -5.39
N TRP A 129 4.44 4.84 -4.25
CA TRP A 129 4.48 5.57 -2.98
C TRP A 129 5.91 5.75 -2.47
N ARG A 130 6.71 4.69 -2.40
CA ARG A 130 8.09 4.78 -1.87
C ARG A 130 9.08 5.28 -2.91
N GLY A 131 8.92 4.77 -4.13
CA GLY A 131 9.84 5.11 -5.22
C GLY A 131 9.65 6.52 -5.79
N LEU A 132 8.41 6.97 -5.99
CA LEU A 132 8.13 8.27 -6.59
C LEU A 132 7.74 9.30 -5.53
N VAL A 133 6.70 9.05 -4.73
CA VAL A 133 6.15 10.04 -3.80
C VAL A 133 7.13 10.33 -2.67
N ASN A 134 7.53 9.32 -1.89
CA ASN A 134 8.50 9.51 -0.81
C ASN A 134 9.85 9.98 -1.37
N GLY A 135 10.25 9.46 -2.54
CA GLY A 135 11.48 9.88 -3.22
C GLY A 135 11.49 11.38 -3.53
N TYR A 136 10.43 11.90 -4.16
CA TYR A 136 10.29 13.33 -4.42
C TYR A 136 10.26 14.16 -3.14
N LEU A 137 9.43 13.79 -2.19
CA LEU A 137 9.30 14.52 -0.94
C LEU A 137 10.60 14.51 -0.12
N ALA A 138 11.36 13.41 -0.18
CA ALA A 138 12.68 13.35 0.47
C ALA A 138 13.71 14.28 -0.20
N GLN A 139 13.62 14.49 -1.52
CA GLN A 139 14.46 15.48 -2.22
C GLN A 139 14.16 16.90 -1.77
N GLU A 140 12.88 17.23 -1.59
CA GLU A 140 12.45 18.60 -1.25
C GLU A 140 12.55 18.92 0.25
N LEU A 141 12.26 17.94 1.13
CA LEU A 141 12.08 18.16 2.56
C LEU A 141 13.09 17.43 3.44
N GLY A 142 13.98 16.67 2.82
CA GLY A 142 14.86 15.73 3.51
C GLY A 142 14.19 14.40 3.85
N PRO A 143 15.00 13.36 4.13
CA PRO A 143 14.50 11.98 4.18
C PRO A 143 13.43 11.75 5.25
N VAL A 144 13.59 12.30 6.44
CA VAL A 144 12.64 12.07 7.55
C VAL A 144 11.29 12.72 7.26
N ARG A 145 11.31 14.03 6.96
CA ARG A 145 10.06 14.79 6.71
C ARG A 145 9.36 14.30 5.44
N GLY A 146 10.12 13.98 4.40
CA GLY A 146 9.59 13.47 3.15
C GLY A 146 8.88 12.13 3.32
N ASN A 147 9.47 11.18 4.05
CA ASN A 147 8.84 9.90 4.34
C ASN A 147 7.63 10.04 5.26
N ALA A 148 7.65 10.93 6.25
CA ALA A 148 6.50 11.20 7.11
C ALA A 148 5.31 11.78 6.32
N LEU A 149 5.57 12.76 5.45
CA LEU A 149 4.53 13.34 4.60
C LEU A 149 4.01 12.32 3.58
N GLY A 150 4.87 11.50 3.00
CA GLY A 150 4.46 10.43 2.09
C GLY A 150 3.58 9.37 2.76
N ALA A 151 3.88 8.98 4.01
CA ALA A 151 3.02 8.12 4.82
C ALA A 151 1.65 8.77 5.07
N THR A 152 1.63 10.07 5.36
CA THR A 152 0.38 10.82 5.53
C THR A 152 -0.46 10.86 4.26
N LEU A 153 0.16 11.10 3.10
CA LEU A 153 -0.53 11.10 1.81
C LEU A 153 -1.06 9.71 1.44
N TYR A 154 -0.30 8.64 1.77
CA TYR A 154 -0.76 7.26 1.59
C TYR A 154 -2.03 6.98 2.40
N GLY A 155 -2.08 7.38 3.66
CA GLY A 155 -3.31 7.30 4.45
C GLY A 155 -4.42 8.18 3.87
N ALA A 156 -4.12 9.43 3.55
CA ALA A 156 -5.09 10.44 3.13
C ALA A 156 -5.84 10.07 1.84
N VAL A 157 -5.20 9.38 0.89
CA VAL A 157 -5.88 8.93 -0.33
C VAL A 157 -7.06 7.98 -0.04
N HIS A 158 -7.07 7.32 1.12
CA HIS A 158 -8.16 6.44 1.56
C HIS A 158 -9.35 7.19 2.19
N LEU A 159 -9.26 8.50 2.44
CA LEU A 159 -10.40 9.28 2.95
C LEU A 159 -11.59 9.28 1.99
N VAL A 160 -11.35 9.09 0.70
CA VAL A 160 -12.42 8.97 -0.33
C VAL A 160 -13.37 7.79 -0.06
N THR A 161 -12.94 6.81 0.71
CA THR A 161 -13.74 5.62 1.06
C THR A 161 -14.83 5.90 2.09
N ARG A 162 -14.68 6.97 2.87
CA ARG A 162 -15.49 7.29 4.06
C ARG A 162 -15.49 6.19 5.12
N ASN A 163 -14.52 5.28 5.05
CA ASN A 163 -14.28 4.23 6.02
C ASN A 163 -13.10 4.66 6.89
N PHE A 164 -13.39 5.12 8.11
CA PHE A 164 -12.37 5.68 9.00
C PHE A 164 -11.42 4.61 9.53
N THR A 165 -11.89 3.38 9.66
CA THR A 165 -11.04 2.24 10.04
C THR A 165 -10.03 1.94 8.95
N LEU A 166 -10.45 1.95 7.66
CA LEU A 166 -9.53 1.78 6.53
C LEU A 166 -8.54 2.94 6.42
N PHE A 167 -8.99 4.18 6.63
CA PHE A 167 -8.09 5.35 6.65
C PHE A 167 -7.00 5.18 7.73
N GLY A 168 -7.39 4.82 8.95
CA GLY A 168 -6.44 4.57 10.05
C GLY A 168 -5.51 3.39 9.77
N ALA A 169 -6.04 2.30 9.23
CA ALA A 169 -5.29 1.12 8.82
C ALA A 169 -4.25 1.44 7.74
N ALA A 170 -4.67 2.16 6.68
CA ALA A 170 -3.77 2.61 5.62
C ALA A 170 -2.70 3.58 6.15
N GLY A 171 -3.05 4.50 7.04
CA GLY A 171 -2.08 5.38 7.70
C GLY A 171 -1.02 4.63 8.49
N MET A 172 -1.43 3.60 9.24
CA MET A 172 -0.53 2.70 9.99
C MET A 172 0.40 1.91 9.06
N ALA A 173 -0.16 1.30 8.01
CA ALA A 173 0.61 0.57 7.01
C ALA A 173 1.58 1.51 6.28
N GLY A 174 1.09 2.67 5.86
CA GLY A 174 1.90 3.72 5.22
C GLY A 174 3.08 4.15 6.08
N ALA A 175 2.87 4.35 7.37
CA ALA A 175 3.93 4.69 8.33
C ALA A 175 4.96 3.55 8.45
N ALA A 176 4.51 2.31 8.64
CA ALA A 176 5.39 1.15 8.77
C ALA A 176 6.28 0.96 7.53
N TRP A 177 5.70 0.99 6.33
CA TRP A 177 6.47 0.84 5.09
C TRP A 177 7.33 2.08 4.78
N SER A 178 6.91 3.30 5.14
CA SER A 178 7.77 4.48 5.00
C SER A 178 8.96 4.45 5.98
N LEU A 179 8.78 3.92 7.19
CA LEU A 179 9.89 3.66 8.12
C LEU A 179 10.83 2.59 7.57
N GLN A 180 10.31 1.46 7.09
CA GLN A 180 11.15 0.44 6.43
C GLN A 180 11.94 1.06 5.27
N TRP A 181 11.30 1.87 4.42
CA TRP A 181 11.97 2.56 3.32
C TRP A 181 13.06 3.53 3.80
N LEU A 182 12.77 4.29 4.84
CA LEU A 182 13.74 5.24 5.42
C LEU A 182 15.01 4.54 5.92
N PHE A 183 14.87 3.38 6.57
CA PHE A 183 16.02 2.67 7.17
C PHE A 183 16.71 1.71 6.20
N GLU A 184 15.97 1.02 5.34
CA GLU A 184 16.51 0.01 4.42
C GLU A 184 16.87 0.57 3.04
N GLY A 185 16.04 1.47 2.50
CA GLY A 185 16.20 2.05 1.16
C GLY A 185 16.18 1.01 0.03
N ARG A 186 15.51 -0.13 0.23
CA ARG A 186 15.53 -1.27 -0.69
C ARG A 186 14.13 -1.63 -1.17
N MET A 187 13.87 -1.34 -2.45
CA MET A 187 12.57 -1.62 -3.08
C MET A 187 12.19 -3.11 -3.05
N ALA A 188 13.17 -4.02 -3.18
CA ALA A 188 12.89 -5.44 -3.14
C ALA A 188 12.32 -5.91 -1.80
N SER A 189 12.87 -5.45 -0.66
CA SER A 189 12.32 -5.78 0.66
C SER A 189 10.95 -5.15 0.91
N GLN A 190 10.70 -3.95 0.35
CA GLN A 190 9.39 -3.30 0.40
C GLN A 190 8.33 -4.14 -0.30
N VAL A 191 8.60 -4.53 -1.55
CA VAL A 191 7.67 -5.35 -2.34
C VAL A 191 7.40 -6.69 -1.64
N VAL A 192 8.44 -7.37 -1.13
CA VAL A 192 8.26 -8.63 -0.37
C VAL A 192 7.38 -8.40 0.85
N SER A 193 7.62 -7.34 1.62
CA SER A 193 6.83 -7.01 2.81
C SER A 193 5.36 -6.78 2.48
N HIS A 194 5.08 -5.95 1.48
CA HIS A 194 3.72 -5.59 1.10
C HIS A 194 2.97 -6.78 0.51
N VAL A 195 3.56 -7.50 -0.43
CA VAL A 195 2.96 -8.72 -1.01
C VAL A 195 2.66 -9.76 0.07
N ALA A 196 3.62 -10.04 0.93
CA ALA A 196 3.43 -11.04 1.99
C ALA A 196 2.31 -10.62 2.95
N TRP A 197 2.26 -9.36 3.36
CA TRP A 197 1.25 -8.83 4.26
C TRP A 197 -0.15 -8.86 3.62
N ASP A 198 -0.30 -8.34 2.40
CA ASP A 198 -1.57 -8.31 1.67
C ASP A 198 -2.15 -9.71 1.47
N VAL A 199 -1.33 -10.62 0.93
CA VAL A 199 -1.77 -12.00 0.69
C VAL A 199 -2.16 -12.68 2.00
N TRP A 200 -1.35 -12.48 3.04
CA TRP A 200 -1.60 -13.12 4.33
C TRP A 200 -2.88 -12.61 4.98
N ILE A 201 -2.99 -11.29 5.22
CA ILE A 201 -4.12 -10.70 5.94
C ILE A 201 -5.42 -10.76 5.11
N PHE A 202 -5.31 -10.70 3.79
CA PHE A 202 -6.49 -10.65 2.94
C PHE A 202 -7.00 -12.04 2.55
N LEU A 203 -6.11 -13.01 2.32
CA LEU A 203 -6.48 -14.30 1.75
C LEU A 203 -6.21 -15.51 2.64
N VAL A 204 -5.18 -15.45 3.51
CA VAL A 204 -4.77 -16.62 4.30
C VAL A 204 -5.38 -16.56 5.69
N GLN A 205 -5.13 -15.49 6.44
CA GLN A 205 -5.58 -15.35 7.82
C GLN A 205 -6.10 -13.93 8.08
N PRO A 206 -7.31 -13.60 7.65
CA PRO A 206 -7.94 -12.32 7.93
C PRO A 206 -8.15 -12.14 9.44
N THR A 207 -8.21 -10.87 9.88
CA THR A 207 -8.53 -10.54 11.29
C THR A 207 -10.00 -10.82 11.61
N MET A 208 -10.81 -11.12 10.61
CA MET A 208 -12.24 -11.39 10.70
C MET A 208 -12.65 -12.49 9.72
N GLU A 209 -13.44 -13.44 10.18
CA GLU A 209 -14.17 -14.36 9.30
C GLU A 209 -15.42 -13.70 8.75
N LEU A 210 -15.65 -13.84 7.46
CA LEU A 210 -16.88 -13.37 6.83
C LEU A 210 -18.01 -14.35 7.10
N PRO A 211 -19.24 -13.87 7.36
CA PRO A 211 -20.40 -14.73 7.45
C PRO A 211 -20.57 -15.54 6.15
N PRO A 212 -21.25 -16.72 6.18
CA PRO A 212 -21.54 -17.47 4.97
C PRO A 212 -22.18 -16.59 3.89
N ALA A 213 -21.89 -16.87 2.62
CA ALA A 213 -22.61 -16.21 1.53
C ALA A 213 -24.08 -16.68 1.57
N THR A 214 -24.98 -15.74 1.75
CA THR A 214 -26.44 -15.98 1.62
C THR A 214 -26.81 -16.07 0.16
#